data_3e878ef953650004fbc93adb51e652b8
#
_entry.id   3e878ef953650004fbc93adb51e652b8
#
_cell.length_a   1.000
_cell.length_b   1.000
_cell.length_c   1.000
_cell.angle_alpha   90.00
_cell.angle_beta   90.00
_cell.angle_gamma   90.00
#
_symmetry.space_group_name_H-M   'P 1'
#
loop_
_entity.id
_entity.type
_entity.pdbx_description
1 polymer ?
#
loop_
_entity_poly.entity_id
_entity_poly.type
_entity_poly.pdbx_seq_one_letter_code
_entity_poly.pdbx_strand_id
1 'polypeptide(L)'
;MIRKLFTLLALLATSQLHAQELTSGGKLKPEQAIMDVRHYTIALNINFDQRTIDGYTTIDVMMTQPTHVLLFDLLDSLKISQVLVNNKKEPFEYKNNLIKINLANELPAGKAVVKVIYGGKPHVARRPPWDDGFIWSRDSTGHQWMAITAEGTGGKLYFPCKDHPSDEPNEGVDLIITVPKDLVVAGPGLLQKVTKHGETATFHWKTNYTINNYSIVFNVGDYAVVTRKYTTIDGHVTPLQFYVLKEHLSKAEHHLDIFEKTIHEQEKYFGEYPWAKEKIAICETPHLGMEHQSMNAYGNKFHYTKVGGEDYDGLMHHEFGHEWWGNKVTAKDWADYWIHEGICTYGDALYIKEFEGQAAYVNFFKKSAPTFGNKIPIVIGKDIDEEAAYNGDIYGKGAFFMHTLCYMMGDSVFYPALKKFVTSPKYTYSNLVSTDDVQNFFSQESGKDLKPLFDLYLRSVNKLEVHIKQLPRDKYLIQLDNMSIPLPMDITTDAGTKRMIVDSKGIKIDSKTMPIVDADAFYLKKLIIE
;
A
#
# COMPACT_ATOMS: atom_id res chain seq x y z
N MET A 1 -42.64 -12.20 -60.68
CA MET A 1 -42.83 -12.54 -59.25
C MET A 1 -41.55 -12.15 -58.50
N ILE A 2 -41.58 -10.95 -57.92
CA ILE A 2 -40.41 -10.37 -57.23
C ILE A 2 -40.71 -10.46 -55.73
N ARG A 3 -39.94 -11.29 -55.01
CA ARG A 3 -39.96 -11.36 -53.53
C ARG A 3 -39.15 -10.22 -52.97
N LYS A 4 -39.76 -9.30 -52.27
CA LYS A 4 -39.14 -8.25 -51.48
C LYS A 4 -38.60 -8.87 -50.18
N LEU A 5 -37.29 -8.84 -50.00
CA LEU A 5 -36.61 -9.16 -48.74
C LEU A 5 -36.61 -7.89 -47.89
N PHE A 6 -37.36 -7.88 -46.80
CA PHE A 6 -37.24 -6.85 -45.75
C PHE A 6 -36.09 -7.24 -44.84
N THR A 7 -35.01 -6.49 -44.92
CA THR A 7 -33.90 -6.58 -43.97
C THR A 7 -34.24 -5.69 -42.77
N LEU A 8 -34.58 -6.29 -41.65
CA LEU A 8 -34.77 -5.61 -40.36
C LEU A 8 -33.40 -5.31 -39.78
N LEU A 9 -32.91 -4.08 -39.84
CA LEU A 9 -31.76 -3.61 -39.09
C LEU A 9 -32.22 -3.44 -37.64
N ALA A 10 -31.93 -4.40 -36.80
CA ALA A 10 -31.99 -4.26 -35.35
C ALA A 10 -30.82 -3.38 -34.91
N LEU A 11 -31.07 -2.13 -34.57
CA LEU A 11 -30.15 -1.30 -33.81
C LEU A 11 -30.04 -1.94 -32.41
N LEU A 12 -29.00 -2.73 -32.21
CA LEU A 12 -28.47 -3.07 -30.88
C LEU A 12 -27.83 -1.79 -30.33
N ALA A 13 -28.62 -0.99 -29.63
CA ALA A 13 -28.08 -0.03 -28.68
C ALA A 13 -27.41 -0.87 -27.56
N THR A 14 -26.13 -1.15 -27.70
CA THR A 14 -25.32 -1.57 -26.60
C THR A 14 -25.23 -0.39 -25.63
N SER A 15 -26.15 -0.34 -24.67
CA SER A 15 -25.90 0.39 -23.44
C SER A 15 -24.63 -0.25 -22.86
N GLN A 16 -23.49 0.39 -23.07
CA GLN A 16 -22.33 0.16 -22.22
C GLN A 16 -22.82 0.58 -20.82
N LEU A 17 -23.22 -0.41 -20.03
CA LEU A 17 -23.19 -0.29 -18.60
C LEU A 17 -21.69 -0.05 -18.29
N HIS A 18 -21.32 1.22 -18.18
CA HIS A 18 -20.09 1.56 -17.50
C HIS A 18 -20.27 0.98 -16.10
N ALA A 19 -19.61 -0.13 -15.82
CA ALA A 19 -19.38 -0.52 -14.44
C ALA A 19 -18.79 0.73 -13.80
N GLN A 20 -19.43 1.22 -12.76
CA GLN A 20 -18.99 2.41 -12.06
C GLN A 20 -17.59 2.09 -11.51
N GLU A 21 -16.59 2.79 -11.99
CA GLU A 21 -15.21 2.57 -11.58
C GLU A 21 -15.11 2.84 -10.08
N LEU A 22 -14.79 1.78 -9.33
CA LEU A 22 -14.67 1.83 -7.87
C LEU A 22 -13.21 2.15 -7.47
N THR A 23 -12.57 3.06 -8.21
CA THR A 23 -11.15 3.38 -8.02
C THR A 23 -10.95 4.69 -7.27
N SER A 24 -9.87 4.78 -6.49
CA SER A 24 -9.42 5.97 -5.77
C SER A 24 -8.37 6.74 -6.57
N GLY A 25 -8.18 8.02 -6.28
CA GLY A 25 -7.15 8.85 -6.91
C GLY A 25 -7.59 9.49 -8.22
N GLY A 26 -6.70 9.50 -9.20
CA GLY A 26 -6.87 10.24 -10.44
C GLY A 26 -6.66 11.76 -10.25
N LYS A 27 -7.26 12.55 -11.13
CA LYS A 27 -7.12 14.01 -11.03
C LYS A 27 -7.90 14.58 -9.85
N LEU A 28 -7.20 15.22 -8.92
CA LEU A 28 -7.82 15.89 -7.78
C LEU A 28 -8.79 16.98 -8.24
N LYS A 29 -10.04 16.92 -7.74
CA LYS A 29 -11.08 17.87 -8.09
C LYS A 29 -10.82 19.24 -7.46
N PRO A 30 -11.08 20.37 -8.15
CA PRO A 30 -10.78 21.72 -7.63
C PRO A 30 -11.43 22.00 -6.27
N GLU A 31 -12.66 21.52 -6.05
CA GLU A 31 -13.38 21.68 -4.79
C GLU A 31 -12.73 20.91 -3.64
N GLN A 32 -12.09 19.77 -3.95
CA GLN A 32 -11.34 18.97 -2.97
C GLN A 32 -9.94 19.52 -2.72
N ALA A 33 -9.34 20.17 -3.72
CA ALA A 33 -7.98 20.71 -3.61
C ALA A 33 -7.86 21.84 -2.55
N ILE A 34 -8.97 22.49 -2.22
CA ILE A 34 -9.03 23.57 -1.20
C ILE A 34 -9.39 23.05 0.20
N MET A 35 -9.56 21.74 0.36
CA MET A 35 -9.89 21.07 1.62
C MET A 35 -8.67 20.27 2.11
N ASP A 36 -8.28 20.50 3.37
CA ASP A 36 -7.33 19.69 4.13
C ASP A 36 -8.11 19.02 5.26
N VAL A 37 -8.31 17.71 5.16
CA VAL A 37 -9.07 16.96 6.17
C VAL A 37 -8.18 16.71 7.38
N ARG A 38 -8.70 17.08 8.55
CA ARG A 38 -7.95 16.98 9.80
C ARG A 38 -8.29 15.74 10.60
N HIS A 39 -9.58 15.39 10.66
CA HIS A 39 -10.05 14.28 11.49
C HIS A 39 -11.38 13.73 10.99
N TYR A 40 -11.60 12.44 11.18
CA TYR A 40 -12.89 11.80 11.02
C TYR A 40 -13.41 11.27 12.35
N THR A 41 -14.71 11.43 12.63
CA THR A 41 -15.45 10.63 13.61
C THR A 41 -16.50 9.80 12.89
N ILE A 42 -16.32 8.50 12.86
CA ILE A 42 -17.20 7.56 12.16
C ILE A 42 -17.96 6.75 13.20
N ALA A 43 -19.27 6.94 13.30
CA ALA A 43 -20.14 6.24 14.24
C ALA A 43 -21.19 5.41 13.51
N LEU A 44 -21.11 4.08 13.60
CA LEU A 44 -21.93 3.14 12.85
C LEU A 44 -22.50 2.03 13.70
N ASN A 45 -23.75 1.66 13.42
CA ASN A 45 -24.38 0.44 13.88
C ASN A 45 -24.31 -0.61 12.76
N ILE A 46 -23.91 -1.81 13.10
CA ILE A 46 -23.76 -2.92 12.15
C ILE A 46 -24.91 -3.90 12.33
N ASN A 47 -25.69 -4.09 11.28
CA ASN A 47 -26.76 -5.07 11.26
C ASN A 47 -26.36 -6.29 10.42
N PHE A 48 -26.00 -7.37 11.06
CA PHE A 48 -25.57 -8.60 10.39
C PHE A 48 -26.68 -9.31 9.63
N ASP A 49 -27.90 -9.28 10.14
CA ASP A 49 -29.04 -9.98 9.49
C ASP A 49 -29.44 -9.31 8.17
N GLN A 50 -29.45 -7.99 8.15
CA GLN A 50 -29.76 -7.21 6.96
C GLN A 50 -28.54 -6.89 6.10
N ARG A 51 -27.34 -7.10 6.64
CA ARG A 51 -26.04 -6.69 6.06
C ARG A 51 -26.04 -5.20 5.71
N THR A 52 -26.41 -4.37 6.69
CA THR A 52 -26.47 -2.92 6.57
C THR A 52 -25.64 -2.24 7.63
N ILE A 53 -25.24 -1.02 7.31
CA ILE A 53 -24.67 -0.06 8.25
C ILE A 53 -25.57 1.15 8.34
N ASP A 54 -25.64 1.81 9.49
CA ASP A 54 -26.30 3.09 9.67
C ASP A 54 -25.65 3.92 10.76
N GLY A 55 -25.63 5.24 10.55
CA GLY A 55 -25.02 6.15 11.51
C GLY A 55 -24.63 7.48 10.87
N TYR A 56 -23.43 7.95 11.22
CA TYR A 56 -22.91 9.21 10.70
C TYR A 56 -21.39 9.24 10.64
N THR A 57 -20.87 10.14 9.79
CA THR A 57 -19.48 10.59 9.82
C THR A 57 -19.45 12.10 10.06
N THR A 58 -18.60 12.53 11.00
CA THR A 58 -18.22 13.93 11.16
C THR A 58 -16.82 14.10 10.58
N ILE A 59 -16.63 15.15 9.76
CA ILE A 59 -15.40 15.47 9.05
C ILE A 59 -14.94 16.84 9.52
N ASP A 60 -13.81 16.90 10.21
CA ASP A 60 -13.15 18.15 10.54
C ASP A 60 -12.23 18.53 9.39
N VAL A 61 -12.48 19.68 8.76
CA VAL A 61 -11.77 20.12 7.58
C VAL A 61 -11.23 21.53 7.75
N MET A 62 -10.02 21.79 7.27
CA MET A 62 -9.42 23.10 7.12
C MET A 62 -9.57 23.57 5.69
N MET A 63 -10.36 24.62 5.48
CA MET A 63 -10.52 25.24 4.17
C MET A 63 -9.35 26.19 3.91
N THR A 64 -8.65 26.04 2.79
CA THR A 64 -7.54 26.93 2.39
C THR A 64 -8.04 28.19 1.68
N GLN A 65 -9.27 28.17 1.16
CA GLN A 65 -9.91 29.28 0.44
C GLN A 65 -11.40 29.33 0.77
N PRO A 66 -12.07 30.51 0.63
CA PRO A 66 -13.53 30.60 0.73
C PRO A 66 -14.21 29.78 -0.37
N THR A 67 -15.41 29.24 -0.07
CA THR A 67 -16.17 28.43 -1.03
C THR A 67 -17.67 28.47 -0.78
N HIS A 68 -18.45 28.24 -1.85
CA HIS A 68 -19.89 27.96 -1.79
C HIS A 68 -20.20 26.45 -1.98
N VAL A 69 -19.16 25.62 -2.20
CA VAL A 69 -19.36 24.19 -2.50
C VAL A 69 -18.34 23.35 -1.72
N LEU A 70 -18.83 22.30 -1.06
CA LEU A 70 -17.99 21.22 -0.53
C LEU A 70 -18.28 19.95 -1.32
N LEU A 71 -17.24 19.13 -1.54
CA LEU A 71 -17.35 17.91 -2.32
C LEU A 71 -16.66 16.75 -1.58
N PHE A 72 -17.42 15.70 -1.30
CA PHE A 72 -16.92 14.47 -0.69
C PHE A 72 -17.29 13.25 -1.53
N ASP A 73 -16.53 12.20 -1.36
CA ASP A 73 -16.74 10.91 -2.02
C ASP A 73 -17.48 9.97 -1.06
N LEU A 74 -18.43 9.19 -1.59
CA LEU A 74 -19.11 8.08 -0.90
C LEU A 74 -19.79 7.23 -1.97
N LEU A 75 -19.71 5.90 -1.87
CA LEU A 75 -20.40 5.01 -2.81
C LEU A 75 -21.93 5.16 -2.70
N ASP A 76 -22.61 5.29 -3.83
CA ASP A 76 -24.05 5.54 -3.93
C ASP A 76 -24.93 4.31 -3.60
N SER A 77 -24.32 3.17 -3.27
CA SER A 77 -24.99 2.04 -2.60
C SER A 77 -25.53 2.40 -1.21
N LEU A 78 -24.96 3.45 -0.59
CA LEU A 78 -25.42 4.02 0.68
C LEU A 78 -26.37 5.19 0.41
N LYS A 79 -27.23 5.52 1.37
CA LYS A 79 -28.22 6.60 1.25
C LYS A 79 -27.97 7.65 2.32
N ILE A 80 -27.93 8.90 1.91
CA ILE A 80 -27.74 10.04 2.80
C ILE A 80 -29.12 10.58 3.21
N SER A 81 -29.34 10.70 4.50
CA SER A 81 -30.56 11.28 5.05
C SER A 81 -30.43 12.77 5.39
N GLN A 82 -29.24 13.22 5.77
CA GLN A 82 -28.98 14.59 6.16
C GLN A 82 -27.51 14.96 6.05
N VAL A 83 -27.25 16.23 5.68
CA VAL A 83 -25.93 16.85 5.73
C VAL A 83 -26.03 18.14 6.55
N LEU A 84 -25.07 18.33 7.46
CA LEU A 84 -24.91 19.55 8.24
C LEU A 84 -23.51 20.12 8.01
N VAL A 85 -23.41 21.45 7.91
CA VAL A 85 -22.14 22.18 7.90
C VAL A 85 -22.17 23.19 9.05
N ASN A 86 -21.23 23.09 9.96
CA ASN A 86 -21.20 23.89 11.20
C ASN A 86 -22.54 23.86 11.96
N ASN A 87 -23.13 22.65 12.08
CA ASN A 87 -24.42 22.37 12.70
C ASN A 87 -25.65 22.94 11.99
N LYS A 88 -25.51 23.51 10.79
CA LYS A 88 -26.64 23.95 9.96
C LYS A 88 -26.92 22.92 8.88
N LYS A 89 -28.20 22.60 8.69
CA LYS A 89 -28.63 21.72 7.60
C LYS A 89 -28.43 22.45 6.26
N GLU A 90 -27.70 21.79 5.36
CA GLU A 90 -27.41 22.31 4.03
C GLU A 90 -27.99 21.39 2.93
N PRO A 91 -28.39 21.94 1.79
CA PRO A 91 -28.84 21.17 0.64
C PRO A 91 -27.64 20.49 -0.01
N PHE A 92 -27.87 19.29 -0.55
CA PHE A 92 -26.85 18.51 -1.24
C PHE A 92 -27.41 17.78 -2.44
N GLU A 93 -26.54 17.49 -3.39
CA GLU A 93 -26.76 16.54 -4.47
C GLU A 93 -25.90 15.30 -4.20
N TYR A 94 -26.46 14.12 -4.44
CA TYR A 94 -25.72 12.87 -4.27
C TYR A 94 -25.90 11.98 -5.48
N LYS A 95 -24.86 11.86 -6.29
CA LYS A 95 -24.85 11.06 -7.52
C LYS A 95 -23.42 10.74 -7.94
N ASN A 96 -23.24 9.64 -8.66
CA ASN A 96 -21.93 9.23 -9.18
C ASN A 96 -20.85 9.17 -8.06
N ASN A 97 -21.22 8.61 -6.91
CA ASN A 97 -20.36 8.50 -5.72
C ASN A 97 -19.87 9.84 -5.15
N LEU A 98 -20.51 10.97 -5.49
CA LEU A 98 -20.14 12.31 -5.03
C LEU A 98 -21.26 12.97 -4.26
N ILE A 99 -20.90 13.51 -3.10
CA ILE A 99 -21.75 14.38 -2.26
C ILE A 99 -21.34 15.81 -2.52
N LYS A 100 -22.14 16.54 -3.30
CA LYS A 100 -21.94 17.96 -3.55
C LYS A 100 -22.86 18.76 -2.63
N ILE A 101 -22.27 19.51 -1.71
CA ILE A 101 -22.98 20.35 -0.73
C ILE A 101 -22.97 21.78 -1.25
N ASN A 102 -24.15 22.32 -1.56
CA ASN A 102 -24.32 23.68 -2.05
C ASN A 102 -24.64 24.60 -0.86
N LEU A 103 -23.70 25.43 -0.46
CA LEU A 103 -23.83 26.27 0.73
C LEU A 103 -24.65 27.53 0.42
N ALA A 104 -25.63 27.83 1.27
CA ALA A 104 -26.45 29.03 1.14
C ALA A 104 -25.63 30.33 1.34
N ASN A 105 -24.61 30.27 2.18
CA ASN A 105 -23.66 31.37 2.42
C ASN A 105 -22.24 30.89 2.13
N GLU A 106 -21.37 31.82 1.75
CA GLU A 106 -19.95 31.53 1.59
C GLU A 106 -19.35 30.99 2.89
N LEU A 107 -18.67 29.85 2.83
CA LEU A 107 -17.85 29.30 3.89
C LEU A 107 -16.46 29.96 3.79
N PRO A 108 -15.99 30.72 4.80
CA PRO A 108 -14.68 31.34 4.76
C PRO A 108 -13.56 30.30 4.85
N ALA A 109 -12.34 30.70 4.48
CA ALA A 109 -11.15 29.92 4.81
C ALA A 109 -11.05 29.71 6.33
N GLY A 110 -10.53 28.56 6.76
CA GLY A 110 -10.43 28.17 8.16
C GLY A 110 -11.16 26.86 8.47
N LYS A 111 -11.39 26.61 9.77
CA LYS A 111 -12.00 25.37 10.25
C LYS A 111 -13.48 25.28 9.88
N ALA A 112 -13.89 24.12 9.40
CA ALA A 112 -15.29 23.76 9.22
C ALA A 112 -15.52 22.32 9.70
N VAL A 113 -16.76 22.03 10.08
CA VAL A 113 -17.20 20.70 10.51
C VAL A 113 -18.37 20.27 9.63
N VAL A 114 -18.21 19.14 8.95
CA VAL A 114 -19.25 18.57 8.12
C VAL A 114 -19.74 17.27 8.74
N LYS A 115 -21.04 17.12 8.94
CA LYS A 115 -21.65 15.90 9.43
C LYS A 115 -22.60 15.34 8.39
N VAL A 116 -22.36 14.09 7.99
CA VAL A 116 -23.21 13.35 7.07
C VAL A 116 -23.87 12.20 7.81
N ILE A 117 -25.20 12.11 7.76
CA ILE A 117 -25.99 11.02 8.35
C ILE A 117 -26.44 10.12 7.20
N TYR A 118 -26.06 8.86 7.24
CA TYR A 118 -26.23 7.94 6.13
C TYR A 118 -26.38 6.49 6.62
N GLY A 119 -26.73 5.60 5.68
CA GLY A 119 -26.83 4.17 5.93
C GLY A 119 -27.28 3.40 4.70
N GLY A 120 -27.34 2.10 4.79
CA GLY A 120 -27.74 1.21 3.72
C GLY A 120 -26.89 -0.04 3.63
N LYS A 121 -26.90 -0.68 2.48
CA LYS A 121 -26.07 -1.85 2.20
C LYS A 121 -24.73 -1.39 1.63
N PRO A 122 -23.61 -1.59 2.35
CA PRO A 122 -22.31 -1.27 1.80
C PRO A 122 -21.96 -2.21 0.65
N HIS A 123 -21.00 -1.80 -0.18
CA HIS A 123 -20.47 -2.63 -1.25
C HIS A 123 -19.86 -3.92 -0.65
N VAL A 124 -20.06 -5.05 -1.33
CA VAL A 124 -19.58 -6.36 -0.90
C VAL A 124 -18.49 -6.84 -1.85
N ALA A 125 -17.32 -7.16 -1.31
CA ALA A 125 -16.22 -7.72 -2.08
C ALA A 125 -16.61 -9.07 -2.70
N ARG A 126 -16.22 -9.29 -3.96
CA ARG A 126 -16.47 -10.53 -4.70
C ARG A 126 -15.27 -11.48 -4.68
N ARG A 127 -14.06 -10.92 -4.66
CA ARG A 127 -12.77 -11.64 -4.66
C ARG A 127 -11.76 -10.96 -3.73
N PRO A 128 -12.11 -10.81 -2.42
CA PRO A 128 -11.20 -10.15 -1.49
C PRO A 128 -9.86 -10.89 -1.36
N PRO A 129 -8.72 -10.21 -1.20
CA PRO A 129 -8.57 -8.76 -1.10
C PRO A 129 -8.47 -8.03 -2.45
N TRP A 130 -8.48 -8.70 -3.60
CA TRP A 130 -8.28 -8.12 -4.95
C TRP A 130 -9.45 -7.28 -5.47
N ASP A 131 -10.53 -7.20 -4.75
CA ASP A 131 -11.58 -6.18 -4.89
C ASP A 131 -12.05 -5.77 -3.50
N ASP A 132 -12.28 -4.48 -3.33
CA ASP A 132 -12.63 -3.89 -2.06
C ASP A 132 -14.10 -4.12 -1.70
N GLY A 133 -14.38 -4.13 -0.40
CA GLY A 133 -15.74 -4.26 0.08
C GLY A 133 -15.87 -4.91 1.44
N PHE A 134 -17.11 -5.00 1.89
CA PHE A 134 -17.47 -5.75 3.08
C PHE A 134 -17.49 -7.26 2.79
N ILE A 135 -16.98 -8.04 3.71
CA ILE A 135 -17.03 -9.49 3.67
C ILE A 135 -17.88 -9.95 4.85
N TRP A 136 -19.08 -10.46 4.55
CA TRP A 136 -20.01 -10.99 5.54
C TRP A 136 -19.85 -12.50 5.60
N SER A 137 -19.17 -13.01 6.62
CA SER A 137 -18.81 -14.41 6.78
C SER A 137 -19.31 -14.95 8.13
N ARG A 138 -18.98 -16.21 8.38
CA ARG A 138 -19.11 -16.88 9.67
C ARG A 138 -17.86 -17.71 9.93
N ASP A 139 -17.47 -17.79 11.21
CA ASP A 139 -16.43 -18.73 11.62
C ASP A 139 -16.94 -20.19 11.55
N SER A 140 -16.08 -21.17 11.82
CA SER A 140 -16.45 -22.59 11.73
C SER A 140 -17.44 -23.01 12.82
N THR A 141 -17.59 -22.21 13.87
CA THR A 141 -18.54 -22.43 14.96
C THR A 141 -19.88 -21.77 14.70
N GLY A 142 -20.02 -20.99 13.61
CA GLY A 142 -21.25 -20.35 13.15
C GLY A 142 -21.45 -18.92 13.63
N HIS A 143 -20.52 -18.32 14.41
CA HIS A 143 -20.59 -16.92 14.81
C HIS A 143 -20.40 -15.98 13.63
N GLN A 144 -20.99 -14.79 13.72
CA GLN A 144 -20.82 -13.74 12.73
C GLN A 144 -19.35 -13.29 12.64
N TRP A 145 -18.83 -13.22 11.42
CA TRP A 145 -17.48 -12.79 11.15
C TRP A 145 -17.47 -11.82 9.95
N MET A 146 -17.11 -10.58 10.19
CA MET A 146 -17.11 -9.54 9.18
C MET A 146 -15.73 -8.88 9.10
N ALA A 147 -15.29 -8.63 7.88
CA ALA A 147 -14.12 -7.81 7.62
C ALA A 147 -14.43 -6.78 6.53
N ILE A 148 -13.56 -5.78 6.44
CA ILE A 148 -13.53 -4.81 5.35
C ILE A 148 -12.16 -4.93 4.69
N THR A 149 -12.15 -5.10 3.37
CA THR A 149 -10.96 -4.88 2.56
C THR A 149 -11.13 -3.55 1.83
N ALA A 150 -10.14 -2.69 1.91
CA ALA A 150 -10.17 -1.38 1.31
C ALA A 150 -8.75 -0.95 0.97
N GLU A 151 -8.53 -0.59 -0.29
CA GLU A 151 -7.32 0.04 -0.80
C GLU A 151 -7.64 0.85 -2.05
N GLY A 152 -7.83 0.18 -3.19
CA GLY A 152 -8.07 0.78 -4.49
C GLY A 152 -9.38 1.54 -4.61
N THR A 153 -10.44 1.15 -3.87
CA THR A 153 -11.68 1.92 -3.77
C THR A 153 -11.55 3.04 -2.73
N GLY A 154 -10.73 2.87 -1.72
CA GLY A 154 -10.49 3.84 -0.66
C GLY A 154 -11.58 3.94 0.39
N GLY A 155 -11.54 4.99 1.20
CA GLY A 155 -12.45 5.21 2.33
C GLY A 155 -13.91 5.43 1.91
N LYS A 156 -14.15 5.96 0.72
CA LYS A 156 -15.51 6.17 0.17
C LYS A 156 -16.36 4.90 0.09
N LEU A 157 -15.72 3.74 0.24
CA LEU A 157 -16.38 2.44 0.31
C LEU A 157 -17.52 2.42 1.33
N TYR A 158 -17.35 3.08 2.47
CA TYR A 158 -18.34 3.00 3.54
C TYR A 158 -18.49 4.27 4.39
N PHE A 159 -17.65 5.31 4.19
CA PHE A 159 -17.82 6.60 4.87
C PHE A 159 -17.52 7.78 3.94
N PRO A 160 -18.21 8.92 4.12
CA PRO A 160 -17.93 10.14 3.36
C PRO A 160 -16.53 10.66 3.66
N CYS A 161 -15.70 10.85 2.63
CA CYS A 161 -14.33 11.32 2.77
C CYS A 161 -13.87 12.14 1.54
N LYS A 162 -12.70 12.75 1.63
CA LYS A 162 -11.92 13.18 0.47
C LYS A 162 -11.04 12.00 0.08
N ASP A 163 -11.55 11.20 -0.87
CA ASP A 163 -10.93 9.94 -1.24
C ASP A 163 -9.88 10.14 -2.33
N HIS A 164 -8.71 10.64 -1.93
CA HIS A 164 -7.58 10.89 -2.81
C HIS A 164 -6.27 10.74 -2.03
N PRO A 165 -5.24 10.05 -2.56
CA PRO A 165 -4.00 9.77 -1.84
C PRO A 165 -3.18 11.03 -1.47
N SER A 166 -3.53 12.21 -1.99
CA SER A 166 -2.88 13.48 -1.64
C SER A 166 -3.34 14.08 -0.31
N ASP A 167 -4.23 13.43 0.43
CA ASP A 167 -4.73 13.94 1.70
C ASP A 167 -5.08 12.82 2.68
N GLU A 168 -4.66 12.97 3.90
CA GLU A 168 -4.91 12.07 5.02
C GLU A 168 -5.34 12.88 6.25
N PRO A 169 -6.21 12.35 7.12
CA PRO A 169 -6.58 13.05 8.36
C PRO A 169 -5.38 13.16 9.31
N ASN A 170 -4.76 14.34 9.35
CA ASN A 170 -3.55 14.59 10.13
C ASN A 170 -3.71 14.44 11.65
N GLU A 171 -4.95 14.51 12.16
CA GLU A 171 -5.30 14.39 13.57
C GLU A 171 -5.99 13.04 13.86
N GLY A 172 -5.91 12.09 12.90
CA GLY A 172 -6.38 10.72 13.06
C GLY A 172 -7.88 10.53 12.93
N VAL A 173 -8.40 9.51 13.62
CA VAL A 173 -9.80 9.08 13.51
C VAL A 173 -10.35 8.54 14.83
N ASP A 174 -11.63 8.83 15.10
CA ASP A 174 -12.45 8.12 16.08
C ASP A 174 -13.41 7.16 15.37
N LEU A 175 -13.31 5.85 15.64
CA LEU A 175 -14.25 4.82 15.19
C LEU A 175 -15.15 4.40 16.35
N ILE A 176 -16.45 4.58 16.21
CA ILE A 176 -17.47 4.28 17.22
C ILE A 176 -18.43 3.24 16.64
N ILE A 177 -18.14 1.98 16.85
CA ILE A 177 -18.80 0.86 16.17
C ILE A 177 -19.65 0.06 17.14
N THR A 178 -20.94 -0.04 16.84
CA THR A 178 -21.92 -0.81 17.63
C THR A 178 -22.25 -2.13 16.93
N VAL A 179 -22.09 -3.22 17.67
CA VAL A 179 -22.28 -4.61 17.18
C VAL A 179 -23.05 -5.42 18.23
N PRO A 180 -23.53 -6.65 17.94
CA PRO A 180 -24.02 -7.58 18.94
C PRO A 180 -23.01 -7.78 20.08
N LYS A 181 -23.50 -7.84 21.32
CA LYS A 181 -22.69 -7.79 22.56
C LYS A 181 -21.63 -8.90 22.71
N ASP A 182 -21.83 -10.01 22.00
CA ASP A 182 -20.96 -11.19 22.10
C ASP A 182 -19.82 -11.16 21.06
N LEU A 183 -19.80 -10.13 20.21
CA LEU A 183 -18.75 -9.91 19.21
C LEU A 183 -17.75 -8.84 19.66
N VAL A 184 -16.55 -8.92 19.12
CA VAL A 184 -15.45 -7.98 19.36
C VAL A 184 -15.18 -7.20 18.08
N VAL A 185 -15.01 -5.88 18.21
CA VAL A 185 -14.56 -5.02 17.13
C VAL A 185 -13.04 -4.82 17.24
N ALA A 186 -12.31 -5.16 16.20
CA ALA A 186 -10.88 -4.88 16.03
C ALA A 186 -10.73 -3.66 15.11
N GLY A 187 -10.11 -2.59 15.60
CA GLY A 187 -9.94 -1.31 14.89
C GLY A 187 -8.55 -0.72 15.07
N PRO A 188 -8.15 0.28 14.25
CA PRO A 188 -6.85 0.94 14.33
C PRO A 188 -6.71 1.76 15.63
N GLY A 189 -5.46 2.10 15.98
CA GLY A 189 -5.17 2.91 17.15
C GLY A 189 -5.46 2.21 18.47
N LEU A 190 -5.94 2.94 19.47
CA LEU A 190 -6.19 2.46 20.83
C LEU A 190 -7.68 2.34 21.14
N LEU A 191 -8.07 1.22 21.75
CA LEU A 191 -9.42 1.05 22.30
C LEU A 191 -9.60 1.97 23.52
N GLN A 192 -10.46 2.97 23.37
CA GLN A 192 -10.76 3.93 24.44
C GLN A 192 -11.79 3.40 25.42
N LYS A 193 -12.84 2.76 24.89
CA LYS A 193 -13.98 2.32 25.71
C LYS A 193 -14.80 1.25 25.02
N VAL A 194 -15.37 0.33 25.82
CA VAL A 194 -16.46 -0.55 25.41
C VAL A 194 -17.67 -0.25 26.30
N THR A 195 -18.80 0.08 25.68
CA THR A 195 -20.06 0.36 26.39
C THR A 195 -21.11 -0.65 25.97
N LYS A 196 -21.66 -1.40 26.96
CA LYS A 196 -22.69 -2.41 26.69
C LYS A 196 -24.09 -1.82 26.91
N HIS A 197 -24.99 -2.06 25.96
CA HIS A 197 -26.38 -1.61 25.98
C HIS A 197 -27.31 -2.77 25.57
N GLY A 198 -27.91 -3.46 26.57
CA GLY A 198 -28.78 -4.59 26.28
C GLY A 198 -28.09 -5.69 25.48
N GLU A 199 -28.53 -5.89 24.24
CA GLU A 199 -27.99 -6.91 23.33
C GLU A 199 -26.87 -6.40 22.43
N THR A 200 -26.39 -5.16 22.61
CA THR A 200 -25.33 -4.57 21.82
C THR A 200 -24.15 -4.10 22.67
N ALA A 201 -22.99 -3.95 22.02
CA ALA A 201 -21.80 -3.32 22.58
C ALA A 201 -21.25 -2.30 21.58
N THR A 202 -20.89 -1.12 22.08
CA THR A 202 -20.26 -0.05 21.30
C THR A 202 -18.79 0.02 21.66
N PHE A 203 -17.94 -0.13 20.67
CA PHE A 203 -16.48 0.00 20.77
C PHE A 203 -16.06 1.36 20.27
N HIS A 204 -15.29 2.10 21.06
CA HIS A 204 -14.70 3.37 20.66
C HIS A 204 -13.19 3.18 20.50
N TRP A 205 -12.72 3.21 19.26
CA TRP A 205 -11.33 3.20 18.88
C TRP A 205 -10.85 4.60 18.50
N LYS A 206 -9.60 4.91 18.78
CA LYS A 206 -9.01 6.20 18.42
C LYS A 206 -7.58 6.03 17.93
N THR A 207 -7.31 6.56 16.74
CA THR A 207 -5.97 6.76 16.19
C THR A 207 -5.61 8.23 16.34
N ASN A 208 -4.43 8.52 16.93
CA ASN A 208 -3.93 9.88 17.13
C ASN A 208 -2.86 10.28 16.11
N TYR A 209 -2.40 9.34 15.31
CA TYR A 209 -1.51 9.59 14.18
C TYR A 209 -2.30 9.89 12.91
N THR A 210 -1.62 10.43 11.90
CA THR A 210 -2.16 10.44 10.55
C THR A 210 -2.44 9.01 10.10
N ILE A 211 -3.45 8.83 9.28
CA ILE A 211 -3.85 7.53 8.76
C ILE A 211 -4.43 7.70 7.37
N ASN A 212 -4.01 6.91 6.39
CA ASN A 212 -4.61 6.98 5.07
C ASN A 212 -6.07 6.50 5.08
N ASN A 213 -6.88 7.03 4.16
CA ASN A 213 -8.33 6.79 4.19
C ASN A 213 -8.69 5.31 4.05
N TYR A 214 -7.93 4.54 3.27
CA TYR A 214 -8.20 3.12 3.07
C TYR A 214 -7.86 2.26 4.30
N SER A 215 -6.91 2.69 5.13
CA SER A 215 -6.58 2.01 6.39
C SER A 215 -7.58 2.27 7.52
N ILE A 216 -8.54 3.19 7.34
CA ILE A 216 -9.62 3.41 8.32
C ILE A 216 -10.64 2.29 8.14
N VAL A 217 -10.37 1.13 8.74
CA VAL A 217 -11.24 -0.05 8.68
C VAL A 217 -11.39 -0.70 10.05
N PHE A 218 -12.37 -1.59 10.17
CA PHE A 218 -12.58 -2.39 11.37
C PHE A 218 -13.05 -3.79 10.99
N ASN A 219 -12.70 -4.77 11.82
CA ASN A 219 -13.11 -6.15 11.66
C ASN A 219 -13.95 -6.56 12.88
N VAL A 220 -14.89 -7.48 12.69
CA VAL A 220 -15.81 -7.93 13.75
C VAL A 220 -15.89 -9.45 13.75
N GLY A 221 -15.68 -10.06 14.91
CA GLY A 221 -15.76 -11.50 15.06
C GLY A 221 -15.84 -11.96 16.51
N ASP A 222 -15.96 -13.26 16.71
CA ASP A 222 -15.84 -13.88 18.04
C ASP A 222 -14.35 -14.04 18.40
N TYR A 223 -13.67 -12.89 18.53
CA TYR A 223 -12.23 -12.85 18.79
C TYR A 223 -11.89 -13.07 20.26
N ALA A 224 -10.81 -13.83 20.48
CA ALA A 224 -9.97 -13.70 21.65
C ALA A 224 -8.83 -12.71 21.35
N VAL A 225 -8.41 -11.94 22.35
CA VAL A 225 -7.31 -10.98 22.20
C VAL A 225 -6.14 -11.46 23.03
N VAL A 226 -5.09 -11.94 22.36
CA VAL A 226 -3.83 -12.30 23.00
C VAL A 226 -2.94 -11.07 23.00
N THR A 227 -2.40 -10.71 24.16
CA THR A 227 -1.60 -9.48 24.32
C THR A 227 -0.28 -9.78 24.98
N ARG A 228 0.81 -9.30 24.37
CA ARG A 228 2.18 -9.28 24.89
C ARG A 228 2.66 -7.84 25.03
N LYS A 229 3.79 -7.65 25.72
CA LYS A 229 4.55 -6.40 25.69
C LYS A 229 5.72 -6.56 24.73
N TYR A 230 5.81 -5.70 23.74
CA TYR A 230 6.95 -5.60 22.85
C TYR A 230 7.77 -4.36 23.21
N THR A 231 9.08 -4.47 23.20
CA THR A 231 9.99 -3.32 23.37
C THR A 231 10.61 -3.01 22.01
N THR A 232 10.28 -1.84 21.48
CA THR A 232 10.78 -1.38 20.18
C THR A 232 12.29 -1.14 20.20
N ILE A 233 12.89 -0.99 19.03
CA ILE A 233 14.34 -0.75 18.89
C ILE A 233 14.79 0.53 19.61
N ASP A 234 13.93 1.53 19.76
CA ASP A 234 14.22 2.80 20.46
C ASP A 234 13.77 2.76 21.95
N GLY A 235 13.26 1.61 22.43
CA GLY A 235 12.97 1.35 23.83
C GLY A 235 11.56 1.69 24.29
N HIS A 236 10.63 2.02 23.38
CA HIS A 236 9.23 2.15 23.75
C HIS A 236 8.61 0.78 24.06
N VAL A 237 7.76 0.73 25.08
CA VAL A 237 6.99 -0.48 25.40
C VAL A 237 5.61 -0.37 24.78
N THR A 238 5.35 -1.16 23.77
CA THR A 238 4.14 -1.14 22.96
C THR A 238 3.34 -2.43 23.14
N PRO A 239 2.00 -2.39 23.31
CA PRO A 239 1.20 -3.60 23.27
C PRO A 239 1.28 -4.30 21.91
N LEU A 240 1.63 -5.59 21.92
CA LEU A 240 1.57 -6.47 20.76
C LEU A 240 0.33 -7.34 20.91
N GLN A 241 -0.62 -7.24 19.97
CA GLN A 241 -1.94 -7.86 20.09
C GLN A 241 -2.27 -8.72 18.87
N PHE A 242 -2.86 -9.87 19.12
CA PHE A 242 -3.46 -10.68 18.08
C PHE A 242 -4.95 -10.89 18.37
N TYR A 243 -5.80 -10.39 17.49
CA TYR A 243 -7.25 -10.61 17.46
C TYR A 243 -7.50 -11.89 16.68
N VAL A 244 -7.48 -13.02 17.35
CA VAL A 244 -7.62 -14.36 16.78
C VAL A 244 -9.01 -14.90 17.04
N LEU A 245 -9.61 -15.64 16.09
CA LEU A 245 -10.86 -16.37 16.35
C LEU A 245 -10.66 -17.34 17.53
N LYS A 246 -11.63 -17.43 18.41
CA LYS A 246 -11.52 -18.28 19.61
C LYS A 246 -11.18 -19.74 19.29
N GLU A 247 -11.66 -20.25 18.17
CA GLU A 247 -11.35 -21.60 17.68
C GLU A 247 -9.88 -21.80 17.34
N HIS A 248 -9.14 -20.72 17.05
CA HIS A 248 -7.72 -20.74 16.72
C HIS A 248 -6.81 -20.24 17.85
N LEU A 249 -7.35 -19.98 19.02
CA LEU A 249 -6.59 -19.42 20.17
C LEU A 249 -5.32 -20.21 20.51
N SER A 250 -5.34 -21.54 20.35
CA SER A 250 -4.17 -22.39 20.62
C SER A 250 -2.98 -22.13 19.68
N LYS A 251 -3.19 -21.47 18.54
CA LYS A 251 -2.13 -21.14 17.57
C LYS A 251 -1.51 -19.76 17.83
N ALA A 252 -2.17 -18.93 18.64
CA ALA A 252 -1.84 -17.51 18.75
C ALA A 252 -0.43 -17.25 19.30
N GLU A 253 -0.01 -17.98 20.34
CA GLU A 253 1.30 -17.77 20.95
C GLU A 253 2.44 -18.08 19.98
N HIS A 254 2.37 -19.20 19.26
CA HIS A 254 3.37 -19.55 18.24
C HIS A 254 3.40 -18.52 17.09
N HIS A 255 2.23 -18.03 16.67
CA HIS A 255 2.15 -17.02 15.62
C HIS A 255 2.77 -15.69 16.07
N LEU A 256 2.55 -15.30 17.33
CA LEU A 256 3.19 -14.12 17.90
C LEU A 256 4.72 -14.26 18.03
N ASP A 257 5.25 -15.47 18.25
CA ASP A 257 6.72 -15.71 18.24
C ASP A 257 7.32 -15.43 16.86
N ILE A 258 6.61 -15.81 15.79
CA ILE A 258 7.01 -15.53 14.42
C ILE A 258 6.90 -14.03 14.13
N PHE A 259 5.81 -13.41 14.59
CA PHE A 259 5.54 -11.99 14.37
C PHE A 259 6.58 -11.09 15.07
N GLU A 260 6.99 -11.42 16.29
CA GLU A 260 8.05 -10.66 16.99
C GLU A 260 9.37 -10.67 16.22
N LYS A 261 9.73 -11.78 15.55
CA LYS A 261 10.91 -11.85 14.67
C LYS A 261 10.77 -10.93 13.46
N THR A 262 9.59 -10.89 12.85
CA THR A 262 9.25 -9.99 11.75
C THR A 262 9.40 -8.53 12.17
N ILE A 263 8.82 -8.13 13.30
CA ILE A 263 8.88 -6.76 13.81
C ILE A 263 10.35 -6.35 14.04
N HIS A 264 11.11 -7.20 14.71
CA HIS A 264 12.49 -6.91 15.07
C HIS A 264 13.39 -6.75 13.82
N GLU A 265 13.20 -7.59 12.80
CA GLU A 265 13.96 -7.51 11.55
C GLU A 265 13.60 -6.22 10.80
N GLN A 266 12.33 -5.88 10.68
CA GLN A 266 11.90 -4.67 9.98
C GLN A 266 12.35 -3.39 10.69
N GLU A 267 12.31 -3.35 12.03
CA GLU A 267 12.85 -2.23 12.80
C GLU A 267 14.37 -2.05 12.60
N LYS A 268 15.10 -3.14 12.39
CA LYS A 268 16.53 -3.08 12.09
C LYS A 268 16.82 -2.27 10.83
N TYR A 269 16.07 -2.52 9.76
CA TYR A 269 16.26 -1.88 8.45
C TYR A 269 15.53 -0.54 8.31
N PHE A 270 14.35 -0.39 8.91
CA PHE A 270 13.46 0.75 8.70
C PHE A 270 13.34 1.68 9.91
N GLY A 271 13.93 1.31 11.06
CA GLY A 271 13.80 2.08 12.29
C GLY A 271 12.57 1.72 13.09
N GLU A 272 12.36 2.40 14.21
CA GLU A 272 11.30 2.09 15.15
C GLU A 272 9.92 1.97 14.49
N TYR A 273 9.10 1.03 14.98
CA TYR A 273 7.71 0.88 14.61
C TYR A 273 6.97 2.24 14.63
N PRO A 274 6.31 2.64 13.55
CA PRO A 274 5.81 4.01 13.40
C PRO A 274 4.81 4.46 14.46
N TRP A 275 3.99 3.55 14.96
CA TRP A 275 2.90 3.81 15.88
C TRP A 275 3.20 3.31 17.29
N ALA A 276 4.46 3.41 17.73
CA ALA A 276 4.96 2.85 18.99
C ALA A 276 4.20 3.32 20.24
N LYS A 277 3.54 4.49 20.19
CA LYS A 277 2.71 5.01 21.28
C LYS A 277 1.27 4.49 21.29
N GLU A 278 0.90 3.67 20.29
CA GLU A 278 -0.41 3.03 20.22
C GLU A 278 -0.29 1.53 20.43
N LYS A 279 -0.34 0.73 19.39
CA LYS A 279 -0.20 -0.71 19.47
C LYS A 279 0.34 -1.30 18.18
N ILE A 280 0.93 -2.47 18.26
CA ILE A 280 1.19 -3.37 17.13
C ILE A 280 0.07 -4.41 17.17
N ALA A 281 -0.71 -4.56 16.11
CA ALA A 281 -1.74 -5.58 16.12
C ALA A 281 -1.98 -6.20 14.74
N ILE A 282 -2.37 -7.46 14.78
CA ILE A 282 -2.91 -8.22 13.66
C ILE A 282 -4.30 -8.75 14.02
N CYS A 283 -5.14 -8.91 13.00
CA CYS A 283 -6.50 -9.41 13.15
C CYS A 283 -6.77 -10.54 12.17
N GLU A 284 -7.22 -11.67 12.64
CA GLU A 284 -7.64 -12.77 11.76
C GLU A 284 -8.86 -12.36 10.95
N THR A 285 -8.78 -12.51 9.60
CA THR A 285 -9.80 -12.07 8.66
C THR A 285 -10.20 -13.18 7.69
N PRO A 286 -11.43 -13.14 7.12
CA PRO A 286 -11.88 -14.10 6.11
C PRO A 286 -11.26 -13.88 4.72
N HIS A 287 -10.44 -12.86 4.52
CA HIS A 287 -9.64 -12.60 3.32
C HIS A 287 -8.15 -12.77 3.61
N LEU A 288 -7.31 -12.76 2.58
CA LEU A 288 -5.90 -13.17 2.68
C LEU A 288 -5.10 -12.26 3.62
N GLY A 289 -4.86 -11.02 3.27
CA GLY A 289 -4.12 -10.04 4.05
C GLY A 289 -4.41 -8.64 3.55
N MET A 290 -4.16 -7.64 4.37
CA MET A 290 -4.13 -6.20 4.05
C MET A 290 -3.38 -5.46 5.14
N GLU A 291 -2.72 -4.40 4.75
CA GLU A 291 -1.79 -3.60 5.54
C GLU A 291 -2.46 -2.53 6.42
N HIS A 292 -3.73 -2.67 6.76
CA HIS A 292 -4.46 -1.63 7.49
C HIS A 292 -3.74 -1.20 8.76
N GLN A 293 -3.42 0.10 8.85
CA GLN A 293 -2.55 0.70 9.87
C GLN A 293 -2.85 0.24 11.29
N SER A 294 -1.84 -0.25 12.00
CA SER A 294 -1.86 -0.72 13.39
C SER A 294 -2.87 -1.84 13.70
N MET A 295 -3.50 -2.44 12.66
CA MET A 295 -4.42 -3.58 12.75
C MET A 295 -4.40 -4.35 11.42
N ASN A 296 -3.23 -4.85 11.02
CA ASN A 296 -3.09 -5.58 9.77
C ASN A 296 -4.01 -6.79 9.71
N ALA A 297 -4.63 -7.00 8.56
CA ALA A 297 -5.49 -8.16 8.34
C ALA A 297 -4.65 -9.42 8.10
N TYR A 298 -5.06 -10.54 8.69
CA TYR A 298 -4.35 -11.82 8.58
C TYR A 298 -5.31 -12.95 8.21
N GLY A 299 -5.16 -13.49 7.02
CA GLY A 299 -5.97 -14.63 6.55
C GLY A 299 -5.15 -15.78 5.96
N ASN A 300 -3.84 -15.87 6.27
CA ASN A 300 -2.96 -16.95 5.80
C ASN A 300 -3.24 -18.32 6.46
N LYS A 301 -4.19 -18.38 7.39
CA LYS A 301 -4.63 -19.62 8.06
C LYS A 301 -3.48 -20.38 8.72
N PHE A 302 -2.47 -19.66 9.21
CA PHE A 302 -1.29 -20.21 9.88
C PHE A 302 -0.45 -21.15 8.98
N HIS A 303 -0.38 -20.84 7.67
CA HIS A 303 0.50 -21.53 6.74
C HIS A 303 1.88 -20.86 6.76
N TYR A 304 2.87 -21.60 7.21
CA TYR A 304 4.24 -21.12 7.32
C TYR A 304 5.13 -21.80 6.26
N THR A 305 6.13 -21.06 5.81
CA THR A 305 7.28 -21.59 5.08
C THR A 305 8.49 -21.64 6.02
N LYS A 306 9.64 -22.09 5.53
CA LYS A 306 10.88 -22.08 6.31
C LYS A 306 11.87 -21.10 5.71
N VAL A 307 12.41 -20.23 6.55
CA VAL A 307 13.54 -19.37 6.23
C VAL A 307 14.57 -19.50 7.36
N GLY A 308 15.81 -19.81 7.04
CA GLY A 308 16.84 -20.10 8.04
C GLY A 308 16.53 -21.29 8.95
N GLY A 309 15.64 -22.20 8.53
CA GLY A 309 15.19 -23.34 9.31
C GLY A 309 14.03 -23.08 10.28
N GLU A 310 13.63 -21.82 10.46
CA GLU A 310 12.55 -21.37 11.33
C GLU A 310 11.25 -21.15 10.55
N ASP A 311 10.10 -21.18 11.25
CA ASP A 311 8.82 -20.82 10.64
C ASP A 311 8.81 -19.34 10.24
N TYR A 312 8.30 -19.08 9.06
CA TYR A 312 8.18 -17.76 8.45
C TYR A 312 6.80 -17.60 7.82
N ASP A 313 6.12 -16.52 8.12
CA ASP A 313 4.88 -16.13 7.48
C ASP A 313 5.13 -14.95 6.54
N GLY A 314 5.28 -15.25 5.25
CA GLY A 314 5.61 -14.24 4.24
C GLY A 314 4.50 -13.22 4.03
N LEU A 315 3.22 -13.62 4.18
CA LEU A 315 2.10 -12.69 4.10
C LEU A 315 2.17 -11.68 5.24
N MET A 316 2.21 -12.16 6.48
CA MET A 316 2.29 -11.28 7.65
C MET A 316 3.52 -10.36 7.61
N HIS A 317 4.66 -10.85 7.11
CA HIS A 317 5.87 -10.06 6.97
C HIS A 317 5.66 -8.91 5.96
N HIS A 318 5.09 -9.20 4.81
CA HIS A 318 4.80 -8.22 3.76
C HIS A 318 3.81 -7.16 4.26
N GLU A 319 2.64 -7.58 4.75
CA GLU A 319 1.60 -6.66 5.24
C GLU A 319 2.11 -5.78 6.39
N PHE A 320 2.95 -6.32 7.27
CA PHE A 320 3.53 -5.53 8.34
C PHE A 320 4.60 -4.52 7.85
N GLY A 321 5.27 -4.80 6.74
CA GLY A 321 6.21 -3.89 6.09
C GLY A 321 5.56 -2.57 5.67
N HIS A 322 4.29 -2.64 5.32
CA HIS A 322 3.50 -1.47 4.95
C HIS A 322 3.29 -0.47 6.10
N GLU A 323 3.51 -0.85 7.35
CA GLU A 323 3.49 0.13 8.45
C GLU A 323 4.52 1.25 8.23
N TRP A 324 5.66 0.93 7.59
CA TRP A 324 6.64 1.94 7.15
C TRP A 324 6.39 2.42 5.71
N TRP A 325 6.06 1.52 4.77
CA TRP A 325 5.95 1.80 3.34
C TRP A 325 4.51 1.66 2.85
N GLY A 326 3.79 2.76 2.84
CA GLY A 326 2.34 2.83 2.60
C GLY A 326 1.63 3.62 3.68
N ASN A 327 1.84 3.26 4.96
CA ASN A 327 1.19 3.94 6.08
C ASN A 327 1.99 5.15 6.62
N LYS A 328 3.31 5.01 6.83
CA LYS A 328 4.16 6.11 7.32
C LYS A 328 4.78 6.93 6.20
N VAL A 329 5.26 6.26 5.16
CA VAL A 329 5.75 6.86 3.91
C VAL A 329 4.72 6.58 2.85
N THR A 330 3.83 7.52 2.61
CA THR A 330 2.69 7.36 1.72
C THR A 330 2.91 8.09 0.40
N ALA A 331 2.67 7.42 -0.72
CA ALA A 331 2.67 8.02 -2.04
C ALA A 331 1.48 8.97 -2.20
N LYS A 332 1.72 10.17 -2.69
CA LYS A 332 0.66 11.19 -2.91
C LYS A 332 -0.16 10.99 -4.18
N ASP A 333 0.24 10.04 -5.02
CA ASP A 333 -0.38 9.70 -6.30
C ASP A 333 -0.20 8.20 -6.52
N TRP A 334 -1.22 7.50 -6.97
CA TRP A 334 -1.12 6.07 -7.27
C TRP A 334 -0.09 5.75 -8.36
N ALA A 335 0.29 6.73 -9.19
CA ALA A 335 1.42 6.59 -10.12
C ALA A 335 2.73 6.18 -9.42
N ASP A 336 2.87 6.45 -8.13
CA ASP A 336 4.04 6.16 -7.32
C ASP A 336 3.87 4.91 -6.42
N TYR A 337 2.87 4.06 -6.71
CA TYR A 337 2.44 2.91 -5.91
C TYR A 337 3.56 1.90 -5.61
N TRP A 338 4.57 1.79 -6.47
CA TRP A 338 5.74 0.94 -6.21
C TRP A 338 6.49 1.28 -4.91
N ILE A 339 6.32 2.51 -4.38
CA ILE A 339 6.92 2.92 -3.10
C ILE A 339 6.32 2.10 -1.95
N HIS A 340 5.01 1.77 -2.02
CA HIS A 340 4.35 0.89 -1.08
C HIS A 340 4.80 -0.56 -1.33
N GLU A 341 4.45 -1.11 -2.47
CA GLU A 341 4.55 -2.53 -2.77
C GLU A 341 5.98 -2.99 -3.05
N GLY A 342 6.71 -2.22 -3.84
CA GLY A 342 8.05 -2.59 -4.27
C GLY A 342 9.06 -2.56 -3.11
N ILE A 343 8.92 -1.60 -2.18
CA ILE A 343 9.85 -1.54 -1.05
C ILE A 343 9.45 -2.56 0.04
N CYS A 344 8.16 -2.86 0.23
CA CYS A 344 7.74 -3.97 1.08
C CYS A 344 8.25 -5.32 0.56
N THR A 345 8.09 -5.58 -0.74
CA THR A 345 8.66 -6.79 -1.38
C THR A 345 10.19 -6.84 -1.29
N TYR A 346 10.87 -5.68 -1.28
CA TYR A 346 12.30 -5.62 -1.00
C TYR A 346 12.60 -5.99 0.46
N GLY A 347 11.75 -5.59 1.40
CA GLY A 347 11.79 -6.03 2.80
C GLY A 347 11.73 -7.56 2.95
N ASP A 348 10.87 -8.23 2.19
CA ASP A 348 10.79 -9.70 2.16
C ASP A 348 12.14 -10.33 1.76
N ALA A 349 12.83 -9.72 0.79
CA ALA A 349 14.16 -10.16 0.38
C ALA A 349 15.23 -9.88 1.46
N LEU A 350 15.07 -8.81 2.26
CA LEU A 350 15.96 -8.51 3.38
C LEU A 350 15.83 -9.55 4.50
N TYR A 351 14.63 -10.03 4.78
CA TYR A 351 14.43 -11.14 5.72
C TYR A 351 15.19 -12.40 5.28
N ILE A 352 15.13 -12.74 3.99
CA ILE A 352 15.90 -13.85 3.42
C ILE A 352 17.41 -13.58 3.58
N LYS A 353 17.87 -12.35 3.31
CA LYS A 353 19.27 -11.96 3.51
C LYS A 353 19.74 -12.15 4.94
N GLU A 354 18.90 -11.77 5.91
CA GLU A 354 19.22 -11.82 7.34
C GLU A 354 19.37 -13.25 7.84
N PHE A 355 18.48 -14.15 7.45
CA PHE A 355 18.41 -15.49 8.02
C PHE A 355 19.04 -16.59 7.15
N GLU A 356 19.22 -16.35 5.84
CA GLU A 356 19.83 -17.32 4.90
C GLU A 356 21.09 -16.77 4.21
N GLY A 357 21.38 -15.48 4.39
CA GLY A 357 22.60 -14.83 3.90
C GLY A 357 22.53 -14.32 2.46
N GLN A 358 23.65 -13.69 2.04
CA GLN A 358 23.76 -12.97 0.77
C GLN A 358 23.46 -13.84 -0.47
N ALA A 359 23.86 -15.10 -0.45
CA ALA A 359 23.65 -15.98 -1.60
C ALA A 359 22.15 -16.29 -1.84
N ALA A 360 21.38 -16.49 -0.77
CA ALA A 360 19.94 -16.72 -0.85
C ALA A 360 19.21 -15.46 -1.33
N TYR A 361 19.60 -14.29 -0.80
CA TYR A 361 19.10 -12.98 -1.25
C TYR A 361 19.34 -12.74 -2.75
N VAL A 362 20.55 -12.97 -3.24
CA VAL A 362 20.86 -12.84 -4.68
C VAL A 362 20.03 -13.82 -5.49
N ASN A 363 19.89 -15.07 -5.02
CA ASN A 363 19.10 -16.09 -5.71
C ASN A 363 17.60 -15.75 -5.77
N PHE A 364 17.06 -15.07 -4.75
CA PHE A 364 15.68 -14.56 -4.76
C PHE A 364 15.47 -13.65 -5.98
N PHE A 365 16.32 -12.66 -6.21
CA PHE A 365 16.21 -11.75 -7.36
C PHE A 365 16.54 -12.40 -8.69
N LYS A 366 17.50 -13.31 -8.75
CA LYS A 366 17.79 -14.10 -9.97
C LYS A 366 16.60 -14.92 -10.44
N LYS A 367 15.82 -15.47 -9.52
CA LYS A 367 14.61 -16.25 -9.82
C LYS A 367 13.42 -15.37 -10.19
N SER A 368 13.28 -14.20 -9.57
CA SER A 368 12.13 -13.31 -9.82
C SER A 368 12.29 -12.47 -11.10
N ALA A 369 13.49 -12.03 -11.45
CA ALA A 369 13.73 -11.17 -12.61
C ALA A 369 13.14 -11.68 -13.95
N PRO A 370 13.20 -12.99 -14.29
CA PRO A 370 12.56 -13.50 -15.51
C PRO A 370 11.02 -13.48 -15.48
N THR A 371 10.40 -13.31 -14.32
CA THR A 371 8.93 -13.36 -14.17
C THR A 371 8.26 -11.99 -14.36
N PHE A 372 9.03 -10.90 -14.42
CA PHE A 372 8.47 -9.55 -14.59
C PHE A 372 7.76 -9.43 -15.93
N GLY A 373 6.55 -8.85 -15.90
CA GLY A 373 5.74 -8.62 -17.08
C GLY A 373 6.38 -7.60 -18.00
N ASN A 374 6.91 -6.53 -17.44
CA ASN A 374 7.61 -5.42 -18.10
C ASN A 374 6.89 -4.89 -19.37
N LYS A 375 5.52 -4.83 -19.29
CA LYS A 375 4.67 -4.43 -20.41
C LYS A 375 4.34 -2.94 -20.39
N ILE A 376 4.25 -2.38 -19.20
CA ILE A 376 4.01 -0.95 -18.94
C ILE A 376 5.04 -0.45 -17.95
N PRO A 377 5.39 0.84 -17.95
CA PRO A 377 6.20 1.43 -16.89
C PRO A 377 5.54 1.24 -15.52
N ILE A 378 6.34 1.16 -14.47
CA ILE A 378 5.81 1.14 -13.09
C ILE A 378 5.26 2.52 -12.73
N VAL A 379 5.96 3.59 -13.14
CA VAL A 379 5.53 4.99 -12.95
C VAL A 379 5.00 5.50 -14.28
N ILE A 380 3.68 5.58 -14.39
CA ILE A 380 2.98 5.85 -15.66
C ILE A 380 2.56 7.32 -15.86
N GLY A 381 2.96 8.23 -14.99
CA GLY A 381 2.64 9.66 -15.12
C GLY A 381 2.27 10.33 -13.83
N LYS A 382 1.22 11.14 -13.85
CA LYS A 382 0.65 11.87 -12.71
C LYS A 382 -0.87 11.88 -12.81
N ASP A 383 -1.51 12.11 -11.67
CA ASP A 383 -2.97 12.14 -11.55
C ASP A 383 -3.58 10.80 -12.01
N ILE A 384 -2.96 9.71 -11.61
CA ILE A 384 -3.35 8.34 -11.97
C ILE A 384 -4.24 7.77 -10.86
N ASP A 385 -5.27 7.05 -11.27
CA ASP A 385 -6.08 6.26 -10.34
C ASP A 385 -5.44 4.89 -10.04
N GLU A 386 -5.91 4.23 -9.01
CA GLU A 386 -5.34 2.97 -8.55
C GLU A 386 -5.47 1.88 -9.61
N GLU A 387 -6.61 1.72 -10.28
CA GLU A 387 -6.84 0.68 -11.30
C GLU A 387 -5.83 0.80 -12.46
N ALA A 388 -5.54 2.02 -12.91
CA ALA A 388 -4.56 2.26 -13.95
C ALA A 388 -3.10 2.03 -13.46
N ALA A 389 -2.82 2.30 -12.18
CA ALA A 389 -1.50 2.14 -11.60
C ALA A 389 -1.18 0.67 -11.26
N TYR A 390 -2.21 -0.10 -10.85
CA TYR A 390 -2.02 -1.45 -10.36
C TYR A 390 -1.54 -2.42 -11.43
N ASN A 391 -0.40 -3.03 -11.20
CA ASN A 391 0.13 -4.13 -12.02
C ASN A 391 1.17 -4.91 -11.20
N GLY A 392 1.38 -6.20 -11.53
CA GLY A 392 2.29 -7.06 -10.75
C GLY A 392 3.77 -6.63 -10.72
N ASP A 393 4.19 -5.74 -11.62
CA ASP A 393 5.58 -5.26 -11.64
C ASP A 393 5.86 -4.21 -10.56
N ILE A 394 4.85 -3.56 -9.98
CA ILE A 394 5.05 -2.63 -8.85
C ILE A 394 5.69 -3.35 -7.66
N TYR A 395 5.38 -4.62 -7.46
CA TYR A 395 5.97 -5.52 -6.45
C TYR A 395 7.38 -5.96 -6.84
N GLY A 396 7.47 -6.95 -7.72
CA GLY A 396 8.71 -7.66 -8.02
C GLY A 396 9.77 -6.79 -8.72
N LYS A 397 9.40 -6.04 -9.76
CA LYS A 397 10.33 -5.14 -10.46
C LYS A 397 10.67 -3.92 -9.59
N GLY A 398 9.72 -3.43 -8.75
CA GLY A 398 9.97 -2.40 -7.76
C GLY A 398 11.03 -2.84 -6.75
N ALA A 399 10.89 -4.04 -6.18
CA ALA A 399 11.89 -4.64 -5.28
C ALA A 399 13.24 -4.85 -5.97
N PHE A 400 13.23 -5.32 -7.21
CA PHE A 400 14.43 -5.49 -8.02
C PHE A 400 15.16 -4.17 -8.26
N PHE A 401 14.41 -3.08 -8.43
CA PHE A 401 14.99 -1.76 -8.54
C PHE A 401 15.72 -1.33 -7.27
N MET A 402 15.16 -1.61 -6.08
CA MET A 402 15.84 -1.38 -4.79
C MET A 402 17.11 -2.24 -4.66
N HIS A 403 17.07 -3.49 -5.11
CA HIS A 403 18.24 -4.36 -5.22
C HIS A 403 19.34 -3.75 -6.13
N THR A 404 18.96 -3.21 -7.28
CA THR A 404 19.87 -2.49 -8.19
C THR A 404 20.46 -1.25 -7.52
N LEU A 405 19.66 -0.44 -6.82
CA LEU A 405 20.13 0.74 -6.09
C LEU A 405 21.14 0.36 -4.99
N CYS A 406 20.84 -0.69 -4.23
CA CYS A 406 21.74 -1.21 -3.21
C CYS A 406 23.10 -1.59 -3.80
N TYR A 407 23.13 -2.29 -4.92
CA TYR A 407 24.36 -2.66 -5.61
C TYR A 407 25.14 -1.44 -6.14
N MET A 408 24.42 -0.44 -6.69
CA MET A 408 25.00 0.82 -7.19
C MET A 408 25.62 1.68 -6.10
N MET A 409 25.02 1.73 -4.94
CA MET A 409 25.43 2.58 -3.82
C MET A 409 26.42 1.87 -2.89
N GLY A 410 26.29 0.55 -2.78
CA GLY A 410 26.95 -0.29 -1.80
C GLY A 410 26.22 -0.29 -0.45
N ASP A 411 26.26 -1.42 0.25
CA ASP A 411 25.53 -1.68 1.51
C ASP A 411 25.77 -0.58 2.56
N SER A 412 27.01 -0.09 2.69
CA SER A 412 27.40 0.92 3.68
C SER A 412 26.79 2.30 3.45
N VAL A 413 26.31 2.61 2.24
CA VAL A 413 25.63 3.85 1.91
C VAL A 413 24.12 3.63 1.82
N PHE A 414 23.71 2.54 1.16
CA PHE A 414 22.31 2.27 0.86
C PHE A 414 21.45 2.04 2.12
N TYR A 415 21.84 1.13 3.04
CA TYR A 415 21.01 0.84 4.21
C TYR A 415 20.87 2.03 5.17
N PRO A 416 21.94 2.78 5.50
CA PRO A 416 21.75 4.03 6.25
C PRO A 416 20.86 5.05 5.54
N ALA A 417 20.96 5.17 4.21
CA ALA A 417 20.08 6.06 3.43
C ALA A 417 18.63 5.61 3.47
N LEU A 418 18.36 4.31 3.29
CA LEU A 418 17.01 3.73 3.36
C LEU A 418 16.36 4.03 4.72
N LYS A 419 17.08 3.74 5.82
CA LYS A 419 16.62 4.04 7.18
C LYS A 419 16.41 5.54 7.39
N LYS A 420 17.33 6.38 6.89
CA LYS A 420 17.22 7.84 6.99
C LYS A 420 16.00 8.39 6.22
N PHE A 421 15.67 7.83 5.05
CA PHE A 421 14.49 8.23 4.30
C PHE A 421 13.20 8.00 5.10
N VAL A 422 12.99 6.77 5.57
CA VAL A 422 11.78 6.35 6.27
C VAL A 422 11.67 6.90 7.71
N THR A 423 12.73 7.47 8.25
CA THR A 423 12.73 8.13 9.58
C THR A 423 12.78 9.66 9.49
N SER A 424 12.94 10.22 8.29
CA SER A 424 13.01 11.67 8.09
C SER A 424 11.63 12.32 8.16
N PRO A 425 11.42 13.33 9.03
CA PRO A 425 10.15 14.06 9.07
C PRO A 425 9.74 14.70 7.74
N LYS A 426 10.69 14.90 6.82
CA LYS A 426 10.42 15.45 5.49
C LYS A 426 9.61 14.51 4.59
N TYR A 427 9.67 13.21 4.81
CA TYR A 427 9.13 12.19 3.91
C TYR A 427 8.14 11.24 4.59
N THR A 428 7.70 11.59 5.79
CA THR A 428 6.89 10.70 6.63
C THR A 428 5.63 11.38 7.15
N TYR A 429 4.67 10.57 7.54
CA TYR A 429 3.37 10.99 8.07
C TYR A 429 2.64 11.90 7.07
N SER A 430 2.21 13.09 7.48
CA SER A 430 1.50 14.04 6.60
C SER A 430 2.32 14.61 5.44
N ASN A 431 3.61 14.25 5.31
CA ASN A 431 4.47 14.67 4.21
C ASN A 431 4.54 13.57 3.15
N LEU A 432 3.55 13.55 2.28
CA LEU A 432 3.38 12.56 1.22
C LEU A 432 4.48 12.68 0.15
N VAL A 433 4.92 11.54 -0.39
CA VAL A 433 6.08 11.43 -1.27
C VAL A 433 5.72 11.06 -2.72
N SER A 434 6.70 11.27 -3.61
CA SER A 434 6.67 10.82 -4.99
C SER A 434 7.95 10.09 -5.35
N THR A 435 7.97 9.42 -6.49
CA THR A 435 9.17 8.81 -7.07
C THR A 435 10.30 9.83 -7.24
N ASP A 436 9.97 11.10 -7.56
CA ASP A 436 10.99 12.15 -7.66
C ASP A 436 11.63 12.47 -6.31
N ASP A 437 10.88 12.42 -5.21
CA ASP A 437 11.43 12.61 -3.86
C ASP A 437 12.40 11.48 -3.51
N VAL A 438 12.05 10.23 -3.80
CA VAL A 438 12.92 9.06 -3.61
C VAL A 438 14.19 9.20 -4.47
N GLN A 439 14.05 9.52 -5.76
CA GLN A 439 15.16 9.72 -6.68
C GLN A 439 16.13 10.81 -6.19
N ASN A 440 15.61 11.97 -5.82
CA ASN A 440 16.41 13.10 -5.40
C ASN A 440 17.16 12.79 -4.09
N PHE A 441 16.47 12.12 -3.14
CA PHE A 441 17.08 11.73 -1.88
C PHE A 441 18.24 10.74 -2.10
N PHE A 442 18.01 9.62 -2.81
CA PHE A 442 19.06 8.62 -3.03
C PHE A 442 20.19 9.16 -3.92
N SER A 443 19.90 10.06 -4.86
CA SER A 443 20.94 10.76 -5.61
C SER A 443 21.84 11.61 -4.71
N GLN A 444 21.23 12.34 -3.75
CA GLN A 444 21.98 13.14 -2.78
C GLN A 444 22.83 12.25 -1.85
N GLU A 445 22.26 11.19 -1.28
CA GLU A 445 22.97 10.32 -0.34
C GLU A 445 24.12 9.54 -1.01
N SER A 446 23.96 9.17 -2.30
CA SER A 446 25.01 8.48 -3.06
C SER A 446 26.05 9.40 -3.67
N GLY A 447 25.75 10.70 -3.76
CA GLY A 447 26.59 11.66 -4.51
C GLY A 447 26.60 11.42 -6.03
N LYS A 448 25.61 10.68 -6.57
CA LYS A 448 25.50 10.32 -7.99
C LYS A 448 24.18 10.81 -8.56
N ASP A 449 24.15 11.16 -9.84
CA ASP A 449 22.88 11.36 -10.56
C ASP A 449 22.27 10.00 -10.87
N LEU A 450 21.25 9.61 -10.11
CA LEU A 450 20.55 8.33 -10.31
C LEU A 450 19.34 8.45 -11.27
N LYS A 451 19.02 9.66 -11.74
CA LYS A 451 17.87 9.87 -12.63
C LYS A 451 17.85 8.94 -13.86
N PRO A 452 18.97 8.69 -14.58
CA PRO A 452 18.94 7.76 -15.70
C PRO A 452 18.53 6.33 -15.34
N LEU A 453 18.84 5.88 -14.13
CA LEU A 453 18.47 4.56 -13.64
C LEU A 453 16.96 4.49 -13.28
N PHE A 454 16.42 5.53 -12.63
CA PHE A 454 14.98 5.68 -12.35
C PHE A 454 14.18 5.74 -13.66
N ASP A 455 14.64 6.51 -14.64
CA ASP A 455 13.99 6.62 -15.96
C ASP A 455 13.98 5.28 -16.69
N LEU A 456 15.10 4.54 -16.66
CA LEU A 456 15.20 3.24 -17.33
C LEU A 456 14.25 2.20 -16.73
N TYR A 457 14.24 2.06 -15.40
CA TYR A 457 13.56 0.94 -14.76
C TYR A 457 12.14 1.23 -14.29
N LEU A 458 11.86 2.46 -13.84
CA LEU A 458 10.55 2.80 -13.32
C LEU A 458 9.66 3.50 -14.36
N ARG A 459 10.24 4.40 -15.17
CA ARG A 459 9.48 5.21 -16.13
C ARG A 459 9.49 4.67 -17.55
N SER A 460 10.12 3.50 -17.77
CA SER A 460 10.12 2.82 -19.07
C SER A 460 10.04 1.30 -18.92
N VAL A 461 9.82 0.62 -20.04
CA VAL A 461 9.87 -0.85 -20.13
C VAL A 461 11.21 -1.34 -20.68
N ASN A 462 12.18 -0.45 -20.84
CA ASN A 462 13.48 -0.80 -21.39
C ASN A 462 14.31 -1.59 -20.37
N LYS A 463 15.17 -2.43 -20.88
CA LYS A 463 16.21 -3.13 -20.11
C LYS A 463 17.55 -2.47 -20.41
N LEU A 464 18.48 -2.57 -19.47
CA LEU A 464 19.84 -2.13 -19.68
C LEU A 464 20.47 -2.92 -20.85
N GLU A 465 20.90 -2.26 -21.90
CA GLU A 465 21.58 -2.91 -23.04
C GLU A 465 23.08 -2.94 -22.80
N VAL A 466 23.62 -4.17 -22.74
CA VAL A 466 25.04 -4.44 -22.52
C VAL A 466 25.59 -5.14 -23.74
N HIS A 467 26.45 -4.45 -24.47
CA HIS A 467 27.14 -4.99 -25.65
C HIS A 467 28.43 -5.69 -25.25
N ILE A 468 28.63 -6.88 -25.76
CA ILE A 468 29.85 -7.67 -25.60
C ILE A 468 30.41 -7.97 -27.01
N LYS A 469 31.47 -7.28 -27.37
CA LYS A 469 32.10 -7.42 -28.71
C LYS A 469 33.43 -8.13 -28.58
N GLN A 470 33.61 -9.21 -29.34
CA GLN A 470 34.87 -9.90 -29.43
C GLN A 470 35.88 -9.07 -30.24
N LEU A 471 37.08 -8.94 -29.72
CA LEU A 471 38.21 -8.27 -30.34
C LEU A 471 39.34 -9.28 -30.60
N PRO A 472 40.32 -8.96 -31.51
CA PRO A 472 41.49 -9.83 -31.69
C PRO A 472 42.31 -10.03 -30.42
N ARG A 473 43.02 -11.17 -30.32
CA ARG A 473 43.95 -11.52 -29.23
C ARG A 473 43.28 -11.70 -27.87
N ASP A 474 42.24 -12.50 -27.84
CA ASP A 474 41.53 -12.86 -26.60
C ASP A 474 41.08 -11.62 -25.79
N LYS A 475 40.56 -10.62 -26.49
CA LYS A 475 40.03 -9.40 -25.87
C LYS A 475 38.55 -9.24 -26.18
N TYR A 476 37.87 -8.58 -25.27
CA TYR A 476 36.45 -8.21 -25.40
C TYR A 476 36.27 -6.74 -25.05
N LEU A 477 35.36 -6.07 -25.74
CA LEU A 477 34.85 -4.75 -25.39
C LEU A 477 33.48 -4.96 -24.73
N ILE A 478 33.30 -4.45 -23.51
CA ILE A 478 32.00 -4.42 -22.85
C ILE A 478 31.57 -2.96 -22.73
N GLN A 479 30.36 -2.65 -23.18
CA GLN A 479 29.88 -1.29 -23.36
C GLN A 479 28.39 -1.21 -23.02
N LEU A 480 27.94 -0.08 -22.45
CA LEU A 480 26.52 0.24 -22.25
C LEU A 480 26.01 1.09 -23.41
N ASP A 481 24.79 0.81 -23.89
CA ASP A 481 24.21 1.60 -24.99
C ASP A 481 23.18 2.63 -24.44
N ASN A 482 22.19 2.21 -23.71
CA ASN A 482 21.07 3.05 -23.28
C ASN A 482 21.20 3.60 -21.84
N MET A 483 22.44 3.84 -21.39
CA MET A 483 22.73 4.36 -20.05
C MET A 483 23.77 5.47 -20.10
N SER A 484 23.40 6.65 -19.62
CA SER A 484 24.26 7.85 -19.67
C SER A 484 25.24 7.97 -18.50
N ILE A 485 25.07 7.17 -17.46
CA ILE A 485 25.96 7.14 -16.29
C ILE A 485 26.80 5.85 -16.28
N PRO A 486 28.03 5.90 -15.73
CA PRO A 486 28.83 4.70 -15.54
C PRO A 486 28.24 3.81 -14.45
N LEU A 487 28.19 2.50 -14.71
CA LEU A 487 27.66 1.50 -13.78
C LEU A 487 28.76 0.55 -13.29
N PRO A 488 28.81 0.22 -11.97
CA PRO A 488 29.62 -0.90 -11.50
C PRO A 488 29.02 -2.21 -12.03
N MET A 489 29.84 -3.11 -12.54
CA MET A 489 29.43 -4.43 -13.02
C MET A 489 30.43 -5.49 -12.60
N ASP A 490 29.93 -6.60 -12.09
CA ASP A 490 30.75 -7.78 -11.83
C ASP A 490 30.94 -8.54 -13.14
N ILE A 491 32.19 -8.65 -13.58
CA ILE A 491 32.59 -9.30 -14.82
C ILE A 491 33.45 -10.50 -14.50
N THR A 492 33.00 -11.69 -14.92
CA THR A 492 33.70 -12.95 -14.71
C THR A 492 34.43 -13.34 -16.00
N THR A 493 35.72 -13.57 -15.89
CA THR A 493 36.63 -14.04 -16.95
C THR A 493 37.28 -15.35 -16.51
N ASP A 494 38.17 -15.92 -17.34
CA ASP A 494 39.02 -17.05 -16.97
C ASP A 494 40.01 -16.73 -15.82
N ALA A 495 40.23 -15.44 -15.52
CA ALA A 495 41.02 -14.97 -14.39
C ALA A 495 40.21 -14.70 -13.11
N GLY A 496 38.89 -14.98 -13.11
CA GLY A 496 37.96 -14.76 -12.00
C GLY A 496 37.04 -13.56 -12.19
N THR A 497 36.29 -13.23 -11.13
CA THR A 497 35.29 -12.15 -11.12
C THR A 497 35.90 -10.86 -10.58
N LYS A 498 35.68 -9.74 -11.28
CA LYS A 498 36.09 -8.40 -10.84
C LYS A 498 34.94 -7.41 -11.04
N ARG A 499 34.74 -6.52 -10.06
CA ARG A 499 33.85 -5.37 -10.21
C ARG A 499 34.57 -4.27 -10.98
N MET A 500 33.97 -3.86 -12.09
CA MET A 500 34.52 -2.86 -13.03
C MET A 500 33.46 -1.80 -13.30
N ILE A 501 33.89 -0.58 -13.63
CA ILE A 501 32.98 0.49 -14.05
C ILE A 501 32.85 0.44 -15.56
N VAL A 502 31.62 0.27 -16.03
CA VAL A 502 31.29 0.21 -17.47
C VAL A 502 30.42 1.43 -17.83
N ASP A 503 30.73 2.07 -18.94
CA ASP A 503 30.00 3.21 -19.49
C ASP A 503 29.69 3.05 -20.98
N SER A 504 29.22 4.11 -21.64
CA SER A 504 28.96 4.13 -23.07
C SER A 504 30.21 4.11 -23.96
N LYS A 505 31.41 4.40 -23.42
CA LYS A 505 32.69 4.25 -24.15
C LYS A 505 33.18 2.81 -24.08
N GLY A 506 32.72 2.07 -23.08
CA GLY A 506 33.10 0.69 -22.85
C GLY A 506 34.47 0.49 -22.25
N ILE A 507 34.71 -0.74 -21.79
CA ILE A 507 35.99 -1.20 -21.25
C ILE A 507 36.50 -2.39 -22.06
N LYS A 508 37.82 -2.47 -22.23
CA LYS A 508 38.48 -3.62 -22.87
C LYS A 508 38.97 -4.55 -21.77
N ILE A 509 38.68 -5.84 -21.93
CA ILE A 509 39.11 -6.88 -20.99
C ILE A 509 39.81 -8.02 -21.71
N ASP A 510 40.78 -8.61 -21.09
CA ASP A 510 41.45 -9.82 -21.57
C ASP A 510 40.69 -11.04 -21.01
N SER A 511 40.30 -11.96 -21.90
CA SER A 511 39.65 -13.23 -21.53
C SER A 511 39.76 -14.22 -22.69
N LYS A 512 40.12 -15.46 -22.38
CA LYS A 512 40.17 -16.54 -23.37
C LYS A 512 38.78 -17.04 -23.76
N THR A 513 37.79 -16.83 -22.92
CA THR A 513 36.39 -17.16 -23.15
C THR A 513 35.54 -15.92 -23.06
N MET A 514 34.33 -15.98 -23.63
CA MET A 514 33.39 -14.87 -23.55
C MET A 514 33.12 -14.54 -22.07
N PRO A 515 33.31 -13.28 -21.65
CA PRO A 515 33.05 -12.86 -20.27
C PRO A 515 31.57 -13.00 -19.90
N ILE A 516 31.33 -13.37 -18.64
CA ILE A 516 29.99 -13.34 -18.07
C ILE A 516 29.84 -12.01 -17.35
N VAL A 517 28.86 -11.21 -17.77
CA VAL A 517 28.59 -9.88 -17.20
C VAL A 517 27.40 -9.96 -16.26
N ASP A 518 27.60 -9.51 -15.02
CA ASP A 518 26.57 -9.45 -13.98
C ASP A 518 25.84 -10.78 -13.83
N ALA A 519 26.61 -11.81 -13.46
CA ALA A 519 26.11 -13.19 -13.29
C ALA A 519 25.06 -13.31 -12.18
N ASP A 520 25.06 -12.39 -11.22
CA ASP A 520 24.18 -12.36 -10.05
C ASP A 520 22.92 -11.52 -10.27
N ALA A 521 22.73 -10.99 -11.49
CA ALA A 521 21.52 -10.27 -11.88
C ALA A 521 21.22 -9.04 -11.01
N PHE A 522 22.21 -8.17 -10.81
CA PHE A 522 22.01 -6.86 -10.17
C PHE A 522 21.30 -5.87 -11.10
N TYR A 523 21.28 -6.14 -12.40
CA TYR A 523 20.64 -5.32 -13.43
C TYR A 523 19.63 -6.13 -14.23
N LEU A 524 18.45 -5.54 -14.47
CA LEU A 524 17.52 -6.05 -15.47
C LEU A 524 18.06 -5.66 -16.85
N LYS A 525 18.74 -6.60 -17.53
CA LYS A 525 19.54 -6.33 -18.72
C LYS A 525 19.21 -7.22 -19.91
N LYS A 526 19.64 -6.77 -21.06
CA LYS A 526 19.69 -7.50 -22.32
C LYS A 526 21.15 -7.53 -22.78
N LEU A 527 21.69 -8.72 -22.99
CA LEU A 527 23.02 -8.88 -23.56
C LEU A 527 22.93 -8.90 -25.08
N ILE A 528 23.81 -8.12 -25.75
CA ILE A 528 23.96 -8.04 -27.20
C ILE A 528 25.39 -8.48 -27.50
N ILE A 529 25.53 -9.62 -28.19
CA ILE A 529 26.82 -10.25 -28.49
C ILE A 529 27.16 -9.98 -29.95
N GLU A 530 28.35 -9.38 -30.22
CA GLU A 530 28.87 -8.99 -31.54
C GLU A 530 30.20 -9.65 -31.87
#